data_0e1808b9b1c80ad3d7b6ca0c99ff11f3
#
_entry.id   0e1808b9b1c80ad3d7b6ca0c99ff11f3
#
_cell.length_a   1.000
_cell.length_b   1.000
_cell.length_c   1.000
_cell.angle_alpha   90.00
_cell.angle_beta   90.00
_cell.angle_gamma   90.00
#
_symmetry.space_group_name_H-M   'P 1'
#
loop_
_entity.id
_entity.type
_entity.pdbx_description
1 polymer ?
#
loop_
_entity_poly.entity_id
_entity_poly.type
_entity_poly.pdbx_seq_one_letter_code
_entity_poly.pdbx_strand_id
1 'polypeptide(L)'
;MAQKHPSTSRSCASLRPNMESYILDELSARFGVGPSNGDPRSPHFSREGYLVASLFSKLPKSENTPEVRAQAALTKFLEADLRNARSNERLLFCEGYIHGKPISVILDRARSICASILGSGVDYRDVAMCGSFSGGASTSKKRGVSTAYFKFRELGDITERAMPYLERYVELTRYSELSDARGTLARVVPGNIFFTVPKNAETDRGACKEPDWNMFFQKGVGDYIRKRLKRVGCDLNDQTLNQRLARAGSIDGSLATIDLSAASDSNSISLIERIVPYELYAVLDDLRSPITRLPDGSDYTPNMFSSMGNGFTFELESLVFLSLTRAITSLFRVPGKVSVYGDDIIAPTDATPMLLDLLGYCGHRPNVDKSFTTGFFKESCGKHYFHGLDVTPVYVRRPLESRQNTFIQCRNRRGGAYTVKVPDRRRVIHLHNRLLHWGSLDGVVDPRLDGVIHELRSMIPEDFWGGRDVESIDAAVTPDLPRLRYHESFDRTDTSDEVVYLMCLNGSRTESTLVPKGAAFSEVATRRERKLCVSEITAGPGLLTSVTPRLQTRPNKTWLAKQ
;
A
#
# COMPACT_ATOMS: atom_id res chain seq x y z
N MET A 1 42.29 -41.93 -17.51
CA MET A 1 40.99 -41.77 -18.21
C MET A 1 40.00 -41.16 -17.19
N ALA A 2 39.77 -39.86 -17.29
CA ALA A 2 38.83 -39.16 -16.41
C ALA A 2 37.48 -39.11 -17.12
N GLN A 3 36.51 -39.80 -16.55
CA GLN A 3 35.14 -39.75 -17.04
C GLN A 3 34.59 -38.33 -16.85
N LYS A 4 34.32 -37.66 -17.97
CA LYS A 4 33.51 -36.45 -18.03
C LYS A 4 32.08 -36.84 -17.69
N HIS A 5 31.60 -36.45 -16.51
CA HIS A 5 30.18 -36.40 -16.23
C HIS A 5 29.55 -35.31 -17.09
N PRO A 6 28.51 -35.63 -17.86
CA PRO A 6 27.82 -34.61 -18.65
C PRO A 6 27.12 -33.64 -17.69
N SER A 7 27.43 -32.37 -17.84
CA SER A 7 26.65 -31.28 -17.23
C SER A 7 25.30 -31.24 -17.98
N THR A 8 24.33 -31.99 -17.53
CA THR A 8 22.95 -31.81 -17.95
C THR A 8 22.42 -30.52 -17.36
N SER A 9 22.66 -29.40 -18.00
CA SER A 9 21.77 -28.26 -17.88
C SER A 9 20.43 -28.69 -18.48
N ARG A 10 19.53 -29.22 -17.63
CA ARG A 10 18.14 -29.38 -18.06
C ARG A 10 17.64 -27.98 -18.42
N SER A 11 17.37 -27.75 -19.69
CA SER A 11 16.83 -26.51 -20.18
C SER A 11 15.43 -26.35 -19.61
N CYS A 12 15.20 -25.30 -18.81
CA CYS A 12 13.84 -24.90 -18.48
C CYS A 12 13.04 -24.68 -19.76
N ALA A 13 11.81 -25.16 -19.77
CA ALA A 13 10.88 -24.88 -20.85
C ALA A 13 10.76 -23.37 -21.08
N SER A 14 10.75 -22.95 -22.33
CA SER A 14 10.45 -21.57 -22.68
C SER A 14 8.99 -21.28 -22.33
N LEU A 15 8.68 -20.01 -21.99
CA LEU A 15 7.30 -19.58 -21.87
C LEU A 15 6.58 -19.80 -23.20
N ARG A 16 5.38 -20.37 -23.15
CA ARG A 16 4.53 -20.49 -24.34
C ARG A 16 4.12 -19.09 -24.80
N PRO A 17 4.07 -18.82 -26.09
CA PRO A 17 3.39 -17.65 -26.62
C PRO A 17 1.95 -17.62 -26.08
N ASN A 18 1.48 -16.46 -25.61
CA ASN A 18 0.14 -16.28 -25.00
C ASN A 18 -0.14 -17.16 -23.77
N MET A 19 0.84 -17.28 -22.89
CA MET A 19 0.73 -18.06 -21.64
C MET A 19 -0.47 -17.67 -20.77
N GLU A 20 -0.78 -16.38 -20.72
CA GLU A 20 -1.92 -15.85 -19.99
C GLU A 20 -3.26 -16.40 -20.53
N SER A 21 -3.44 -16.41 -21.84
CA SER A 21 -4.64 -16.99 -22.48
C SER A 21 -4.72 -18.50 -22.21
N TYR A 22 -3.63 -19.22 -22.37
CA TYR A 22 -3.59 -20.65 -22.08
C TYR A 22 -4.05 -20.96 -20.63
N ILE A 23 -3.54 -20.21 -19.65
CA ILE A 23 -3.92 -20.41 -18.25
C ILE A 23 -5.42 -20.14 -18.04
N LEU A 24 -5.96 -19.09 -18.65
CA LEU A 24 -7.40 -18.78 -18.54
C LEU A 24 -8.27 -19.84 -19.18
N ASP A 25 -7.91 -20.31 -20.36
CA ASP A 25 -8.64 -21.33 -21.11
C ASP A 25 -8.65 -22.66 -20.35
N GLU A 26 -7.47 -23.09 -19.86
CA GLU A 26 -7.32 -24.32 -19.07
C GLU A 26 -8.12 -24.26 -17.76
N LEU A 27 -8.03 -23.15 -17.01
CA LEU A 27 -8.81 -22.97 -15.77
C LEU A 27 -10.31 -22.91 -16.05
N SER A 28 -10.75 -22.21 -17.09
CA SER A 28 -12.15 -22.13 -17.48
C SER A 28 -12.72 -23.50 -17.81
N ALA A 29 -11.97 -24.29 -18.59
CA ALA A 29 -12.36 -25.64 -18.98
C ALA A 29 -12.41 -26.59 -17.78
N ARG A 30 -11.37 -26.58 -16.93
CA ARG A 30 -11.29 -27.47 -15.76
C ARG A 30 -12.33 -27.16 -14.69
N PHE A 31 -12.63 -25.89 -14.49
CA PHE A 31 -13.67 -25.47 -13.52
C PHE A 31 -15.07 -25.54 -14.11
N GLY A 32 -15.23 -25.61 -15.42
CA GLY A 32 -16.54 -25.56 -16.10
C GLY A 32 -17.23 -24.22 -15.92
N VAL A 33 -16.47 -23.11 -15.95
CA VAL A 33 -16.99 -21.77 -15.66
C VAL A 33 -16.94 -20.87 -16.89
N GLY A 34 -17.96 -20.00 -16.99
CA GLY A 34 -18.07 -18.95 -18.00
C GLY A 34 -18.04 -17.55 -17.42
N PRO A 35 -18.18 -16.50 -18.25
CA PRO A 35 -18.09 -15.10 -17.81
C PRO A 35 -19.06 -14.72 -16.70
N SER A 36 -20.28 -15.25 -16.70
CA SER A 36 -21.31 -14.97 -15.68
C SER A 36 -20.96 -15.49 -14.29
N ASN A 37 -20.10 -16.49 -14.21
CA ASN A 37 -19.64 -17.03 -12.93
C ASN A 37 -18.62 -16.13 -12.22
N GLY A 38 -18.05 -15.17 -12.93
CA GLY A 38 -17.05 -14.23 -12.39
C GLY A 38 -17.65 -12.92 -11.85
N ASP A 39 -18.92 -12.65 -12.09
CA ASP A 39 -19.57 -11.42 -11.61
C ASP A 39 -20.14 -11.62 -10.20
N PRO A 40 -19.68 -10.89 -9.17
CA PRO A 40 -20.21 -10.97 -7.80
C PRO A 40 -21.70 -10.68 -7.65
N ARG A 41 -22.33 -10.05 -8.64
CA ARG A 41 -23.77 -9.74 -8.66
C ARG A 41 -24.60 -10.76 -9.42
N SER A 42 -23.95 -11.68 -10.11
CA SER A 42 -24.61 -12.74 -10.86
C SER A 42 -25.18 -13.80 -9.91
N PRO A 43 -26.39 -14.31 -10.16
CA PRO A 43 -26.92 -15.48 -9.44
C PRO A 43 -26.10 -16.75 -9.69
N HIS A 44 -25.27 -16.77 -10.72
CA HIS A 44 -24.38 -17.87 -11.08
C HIS A 44 -22.93 -17.67 -10.56
N PHE A 45 -22.72 -16.71 -9.66
CA PHE A 45 -21.40 -16.44 -9.10
C PHE A 45 -20.76 -17.69 -8.48
N SER A 46 -19.50 -17.92 -8.79
CA SER A 46 -18.68 -18.97 -8.17
C SER A 46 -17.27 -18.45 -7.85
N ARG A 47 -16.63 -19.04 -6.85
CA ARG A 47 -15.26 -18.72 -6.46
C ARG A 47 -14.28 -18.96 -7.61
N GLU A 48 -14.47 -20.03 -8.34
CA GLU A 48 -13.66 -20.43 -9.49
C GLU A 48 -13.83 -19.46 -10.66
N GLY A 49 -15.06 -19.12 -11.01
CA GLY A 49 -15.36 -18.12 -12.04
C GLY A 49 -14.78 -16.76 -11.70
N TYR A 50 -14.85 -16.39 -10.41
CA TYR A 50 -14.26 -15.14 -9.93
C TYR A 50 -12.72 -15.14 -10.00
N LEU A 51 -12.05 -16.27 -9.72
CA LEU A 51 -10.62 -16.42 -9.95
C LEU A 51 -10.28 -16.18 -11.42
N VAL A 52 -10.95 -16.87 -12.34
CA VAL A 52 -10.69 -16.78 -13.78
C VAL A 52 -10.88 -15.34 -14.27
N ALA A 53 -12.00 -14.70 -13.92
CA ALA A 53 -12.30 -13.32 -14.32
C ALA A 53 -11.28 -12.31 -13.75
N SER A 54 -10.72 -12.59 -12.58
CA SER A 54 -9.85 -11.65 -11.87
C SER A 54 -8.38 -11.82 -12.16
N LEU A 55 -7.94 -13.02 -12.56
CA LEU A 55 -6.53 -13.43 -12.57
C LEU A 55 -5.60 -12.44 -13.30
N PHE A 56 -5.96 -12.06 -14.50
CA PHE A 56 -5.18 -11.14 -15.35
C PHE A 56 -5.85 -9.77 -15.53
N SER A 57 -6.93 -9.48 -14.83
CA SER A 57 -7.69 -8.22 -14.96
C SER A 57 -6.86 -6.96 -14.62
N LYS A 58 -5.75 -7.12 -13.91
CA LYS A 58 -4.84 -6.01 -13.53
C LYS A 58 -3.58 -5.91 -14.39
N LEU A 59 -3.50 -6.69 -15.48
CA LEU A 59 -2.39 -6.54 -16.42
C LEU A 59 -2.51 -5.24 -17.22
N PRO A 60 -1.40 -4.51 -17.43
CA PRO A 60 -1.40 -3.37 -18.34
C PRO A 60 -1.77 -3.80 -19.76
N LYS A 61 -2.73 -3.12 -20.37
CA LYS A 61 -3.05 -3.28 -21.79
C LYS A 61 -1.95 -2.62 -22.63
N SER A 62 -1.62 -3.20 -23.77
CA SER A 62 -0.54 -2.71 -24.64
C SER A 62 -0.77 -1.27 -25.15
N GLU A 63 -2.02 -0.84 -25.22
CA GLU A 63 -2.45 0.47 -25.72
C GLU A 63 -2.21 1.60 -24.68
N ASN A 64 -2.06 1.27 -23.41
CA ASN A 64 -1.93 2.24 -22.33
C ASN A 64 -0.46 2.44 -21.95
N THR A 65 0.23 3.36 -22.65
CA THR A 65 1.59 3.76 -22.28
C THR A 65 1.64 4.38 -20.88
N PRO A 66 2.82 4.43 -20.22
CA PRO A 66 2.97 5.12 -18.94
C PRO A 66 2.48 6.56 -18.96
N GLU A 67 2.71 7.28 -20.08
CA GLU A 67 2.32 8.67 -20.27
C GLU A 67 0.79 8.81 -20.32
N VAL A 68 0.11 7.92 -21.06
CA VAL A 68 -1.37 7.90 -21.14
C VAL A 68 -1.98 7.63 -19.76
N ARG A 69 -1.43 6.66 -19.00
CA ARG A 69 -1.91 6.37 -17.65
C ARG A 69 -1.65 7.53 -16.68
N ALA A 70 -0.50 8.19 -16.79
CA ALA A 70 -0.18 9.36 -15.98
C ALA A 70 -1.11 10.55 -16.28
N GLN A 71 -1.40 10.79 -17.57
CA GLN A 71 -2.34 11.83 -17.97
C GLN A 71 -3.76 11.51 -17.48
N ALA A 72 -4.21 10.26 -17.60
CA ALA A 72 -5.51 9.84 -17.06
C ALA A 72 -5.59 10.03 -15.53
N ALA A 73 -4.48 9.82 -14.80
CA ALA A 73 -4.42 10.07 -13.36
C ALA A 73 -4.52 11.57 -13.02
N LEU A 74 -3.84 12.43 -13.78
CA LEU A 74 -3.93 13.88 -13.61
C LEU A 74 -5.35 14.39 -13.90
N THR A 75 -5.97 13.93 -14.98
CA THR A 75 -7.36 14.29 -15.31
C THR A 75 -8.31 13.90 -14.16
N LYS A 76 -8.20 12.69 -13.64
CA LYS A 76 -9.02 12.23 -12.49
C LYS A 76 -8.79 13.07 -11.22
N PHE A 77 -7.56 13.48 -10.96
CA PHE A 77 -7.21 14.36 -9.84
C PHE A 77 -7.91 15.72 -9.97
N LEU A 78 -7.80 16.37 -11.14
CA LEU A 78 -8.42 17.66 -11.39
C LEU A 78 -9.96 17.59 -11.39
N GLU A 79 -10.54 16.51 -11.94
CA GLU A 79 -11.99 16.27 -11.88
C GLU A 79 -12.50 16.06 -10.46
N ALA A 80 -11.72 15.36 -9.61
CA ALA A 80 -12.04 15.20 -8.19
C ALA A 80 -12.04 16.57 -7.49
N ASP A 81 -11.04 17.37 -7.77
CA ASP A 81 -10.92 18.70 -7.16
C ASP A 81 -11.99 19.70 -7.65
N LEU A 82 -12.41 19.61 -8.91
CA LEU A 82 -13.56 20.39 -9.40
C LEU A 82 -14.87 20.02 -8.69
N ARG A 83 -15.03 18.74 -8.29
CA ARG A 83 -16.15 18.33 -7.44
C ARG A 83 -16.03 18.91 -6.04
N ASN A 84 -14.82 19.00 -5.49
CA ASN A 84 -14.58 19.63 -4.20
C ASN A 84 -14.97 21.11 -4.20
N ALA A 85 -14.71 21.85 -5.28
CA ALA A 85 -15.17 23.24 -5.42
C ALA A 85 -16.69 23.36 -5.20
N ARG A 86 -17.47 22.51 -5.91
CA ARG A 86 -18.94 22.46 -5.77
C ARG A 86 -19.38 22.01 -4.38
N SER A 87 -18.61 21.10 -3.74
CA SER A 87 -18.91 20.64 -2.39
C SER A 87 -18.61 21.71 -1.35
N ASN A 88 -17.55 22.49 -1.54
CA ASN A 88 -17.24 23.65 -0.70
C ASN A 88 -18.39 24.65 -0.68
N GLU A 89 -18.89 25.05 -1.86
CA GLU A 89 -20.04 25.96 -1.99
C GLU A 89 -21.29 25.42 -1.28
N ARG A 90 -21.65 24.16 -1.53
CA ARG A 90 -22.83 23.52 -0.95
C ARG A 90 -22.76 23.40 0.58
N LEU A 91 -21.57 23.09 1.12
CA LEU A 91 -21.35 22.89 2.55
C LEU A 91 -21.30 24.21 3.35
N LEU A 92 -21.18 25.36 2.70
CA LEU A 92 -21.31 26.65 3.36
C LEU A 92 -22.71 26.84 3.96
N PHE A 93 -23.76 26.37 3.27
CA PHE A 93 -25.14 26.55 3.67
C PHE A 93 -25.73 25.34 4.38
N CYS A 94 -25.23 24.13 4.11
CA CYS A 94 -25.72 22.83 4.64
C CYS A 94 -27.22 22.66 4.51
N GLU A 95 -27.79 23.10 3.39
CA GLU A 95 -29.23 23.04 3.10
C GLU A 95 -29.68 21.65 2.65
N GLY A 96 -30.97 21.38 2.85
CA GLY A 96 -31.60 20.14 2.41
C GLY A 96 -31.80 19.10 3.52
N TYR A 97 -32.33 17.96 3.11
CA TYR A 97 -32.72 16.88 4.00
C TYR A 97 -32.23 15.54 3.46
N ILE A 98 -31.88 14.64 4.35
CA ILE A 98 -31.63 13.23 4.06
C ILE A 98 -32.64 12.43 4.86
N HIS A 99 -33.53 11.71 4.14
CA HIS A 99 -34.57 10.89 4.74
C HIS A 99 -35.32 11.60 5.88
N GLY A 100 -35.70 12.87 5.66
CA GLY A 100 -36.49 13.68 6.61
C GLY A 100 -35.68 14.34 7.73
N LYS A 101 -34.37 14.21 7.78
CA LYS A 101 -33.50 14.92 8.73
C LYS A 101 -32.71 16.02 8.04
N PRO A 102 -32.66 17.24 8.61
CA PRO A 102 -31.84 18.32 8.07
C PRO A 102 -30.37 17.91 8.01
N ILE A 103 -29.70 18.24 6.90
CA ILE A 103 -28.28 17.92 6.70
C ILE A 103 -27.41 18.60 7.76
N SER A 104 -27.72 19.85 8.13
CA SER A 104 -27.02 20.57 9.20
C SER A 104 -27.00 19.77 10.51
N VAL A 105 -28.13 19.20 10.91
CA VAL A 105 -28.25 18.36 12.12
C VAL A 105 -27.40 17.09 12.02
N ILE A 106 -27.31 16.49 10.85
CA ILE A 106 -26.49 15.28 10.63
C ILE A 106 -25.02 15.63 10.74
N LEU A 107 -24.60 16.74 10.12
CA LEU A 107 -23.21 17.19 10.17
C LEU A 107 -22.81 17.68 11.58
N ASP A 108 -23.70 18.35 12.31
CA ASP A 108 -23.46 18.72 13.71
C ASP A 108 -23.29 17.49 14.60
N ARG A 109 -24.10 16.46 14.35
CA ARG A 109 -23.92 15.18 15.05
C ARG A 109 -22.59 14.52 14.71
N ALA A 110 -22.18 14.54 13.46
CA ALA A 110 -20.88 14.04 13.03
C ALA A 110 -19.71 14.82 13.68
N ARG A 111 -19.81 16.17 13.75
CA ARG A 111 -18.85 17.01 14.45
C ARG A 111 -18.76 16.66 15.95
N SER A 112 -19.90 16.49 16.61
CA SER A 112 -19.95 16.06 18.01
C SER A 112 -19.26 14.71 18.25
N ILE A 113 -19.46 13.75 17.35
CA ILE A 113 -18.81 12.44 17.41
C ILE A 113 -17.30 12.59 17.17
N CYS A 114 -16.90 13.36 16.15
CA CYS A 114 -15.49 13.66 15.87
C CYS A 114 -14.79 14.26 17.10
N ALA A 115 -15.38 15.29 17.70
CA ALA A 115 -14.87 15.92 18.92
C ALA A 115 -14.74 14.93 20.09
N SER A 116 -15.73 14.05 20.28
CA SER A 116 -15.69 13.03 21.33
C SER A 116 -14.57 11.99 21.12
N ILE A 117 -14.27 11.63 19.88
CA ILE A 117 -13.16 10.73 19.52
C ILE A 117 -11.83 11.41 19.85
N LEU A 118 -11.66 12.65 19.45
CA LEU A 118 -10.42 13.41 19.62
C LEU A 118 -10.15 13.75 21.09
N GLY A 119 -11.20 14.00 21.90
CA GLY A 119 -11.10 14.43 23.29
C GLY A 119 -10.91 15.94 23.42
N SER A 120 -11.04 16.42 24.66
CA SER A 120 -10.93 17.84 25.01
C SER A 120 -9.56 18.18 25.61
N GLY A 121 -9.21 19.47 25.59
CA GLY A 121 -8.01 19.99 26.26
C GLY A 121 -6.69 19.57 25.61
N VAL A 122 -6.70 19.30 24.33
CA VAL A 122 -5.51 18.87 23.59
C VAL A 122 -4.87 20.07 22.89
N ASP A 123 -3.60 20.31 23.16
CA ASP A 123 -2.80 21.21 22.32
C ASP A 123 -2.30 20.47 21.09
N TYR A 124 -2.96 20.70 19.95
CA TYR A 124 -2.59 20.04 18.68
C TYR A 124 -1.28 20.55 18.10
N ARG A 125 -0.79 21.72 18.51
CA ARG A 125 0.54 22.19 18.13
C ARG A 125 1.62 21.33 18.78
N ASP A 126 1.46 21.01 20.06
CA ASP A 126 2.37 20.10 20.75
C ASP A 126 2.28 18.66 20.19
N VAL A 127 1.08 18.25 19.77
CA VAL A 127 0.89 16.96 19.08
C VAL A 127 1.69 16.92 17.76
N ALA A 128 1.70 18.00 16.99
CA ALA A 128 2.49 18.08 15.75
C ALA A 128 3.99 17.92 16.00
N MET A 129 4.51 18.41 17.16
CA MET A 129 5.92 18.23 17.52
C MET A 129 6.35 16.76 17.68
N CYS A 130 5.40 15.85 17.91
CA CYS A 130 5.64 14.41 17.99
C CYS A 130 5.79 13.72 16.61
N GLY A 131 6.14 14.48 15.59
CA GLY A 131 6.29 14.02 14.21
C GLY A 131 7.43 13.04 13.98
N SER A 132 7.48 12.53 12.77
CA SER A 132 8.57 11.65 12.32
C SER A 132 8.75 11.71 10.81
N PHE A 133 9.97 11.52 10.34
CA PHE A 133 10.20 11.40 8.91
C PHE A 133 9.84 9.99 8.39
N SER A 134 9.13 9.95 7.28
CA SER A 134 8.91 8.72 6.51
C SER A 134 10.08 8.45 5.55
N GLY A 135 10.24 7.21 5.11
CA GLY A 135 11.20 6.84 4.05
C GLY A 135 10.73 7.18 2.63
N GLY A 136 9.59 7.87 2.47
CA GLY A 136 9.05 8.30 1.19
C GLY A 136 9.79 9.51 0.62
N ALA A 137 9.70 9.73 -0.71
CA ALA A 137 10.18 10.94 -1.35
C ALA A 137 9.44 12.18 -0.81
N SER A 138 10.09 13.32 -0.82
CA SER A 138 9.55 14.64 -0.49
C SER A 138 9.86 15.61 -1.63
N THR A 139 9.48 16.86 -1.48
CA THR A 139 9.81 17.89 -2.49
C THR A 139 11.32 18.04 -2.67
N SER A 140 12.09 17.97 -1.58
CA SER A 140 13.55 18.11 -1.59
C SER A 140 14.31 16.81 -1.86
N LYS A 141 13.71 15.63 -1.63
CA LYS A 141 14.43 14.34 -1.63
C LYS A 141 13.80 13.31 -2.58
N LYS A 142 14.61 12.77 -3.48
CA LYS A 142 14.22 11.61 -4.32
C LYS A 142 14.19 10.33 -3.49
N ARG A 143 13.40 9.33 -3.91
CA ARG A 143 13.17 8.08 -3.17
C ARG A 143 14.45 7.32 -2.75
N GLY A 144 15.54 7.44 -3.48
CA GLY A 144 16.81 6.76 -3.16
C GLY A 144 17.54 7.34 -1.95
N VAL A 145 17.32 8.63 -1.66
CA VAL A 145 18.01 9.42 -0.61
C VAL A 145 17.01 10.07 0.35
N SER A 146 15.86 9.46 0.56
CA SER A 146 14.74 10.03 1.35
C SER A 146 14.59 9.41 2.74
N THR A 147 15.68 8.86 3.30
CA THR A 147 15.63 8.34 4.66
C THR A 147 15.54 9.46 5.69
N ALA A 148 15.08 9.15 6.90
CA ALA A 148 15.04 10.10 8.01
C ALA A 148 16.41 10.75 8.26
N TYR A 149 17.48 9.98 8.14
CA TYR A 149 18.86 10.49 8.28
C TYR A 149 19.16 11.67 7.36
N PHE A 150 18.90 11.53 6.05
CA PHE A 150 19.16 12.61 5.09
C PHE A 150 18.21 13.79 5.27
N LYS A 151 16.96 13.53 5.68
CA LYS A 151 15.98 14.58 5.94
C LYS A 151 16.32 15.43 7.17
N PHE A 152 16.98 14.84 8.18
CA PHE A 152 17.47 15.60 9.33
C PHE A 152 18.79 16.33 9.05
N ARG A 153 19.68 15.78 8.23
CA ARG A 153 21.01 16.35 8.01
C ARG A 153 21.09 17.39 6.91
N GLU A 154 20.20 17.31 5.95
CA GLU A 154 20.22 18.21 4.80
C GLU A 154 19.06 19.18 4.89
N LEU A 155 19.28 20.40 4.36
CA LEU A 155 18.22 21.41 4.30
C LEU A 155 16.98 20.84 3.62
N GLY A 156 15.88 20.79 4.37
CA GLY A 156 14.57 20.33 3.92
C GLY A 156 13.68 21.46 3.42
N ASP A 157 12.56 21.11 2.83
CA ASP A 157 11.53 22.05 2.40
C ASP A 157 10.43 22.18 3.45
N ILE A 158 9.81 23.37 3.50
CA ILE A 158 8.67 23.66 4.36
C ILE A 158 7.77 24.73 3.69
N THR A 159 6.47 24.73 3.99
CA THR A 159 5.59 25.84 3.61
C THR A 159 5.70 26.98 4.60
N GLU A 160 5.39 28.21 4.17
CA GLU A 160 5.45 29.41 5.03
C GLU A 160 4.62 29.26 6.30
N ARG A 161 3.38 28.76 6.18
CA ARG A 161 2.46 28.56 7.33
C ARG A 161 2.94 27.49 8.32
N ALA A 162 3.76 26.55 7.89
CA ALA A 162 4.33 25.52 8.75
C ALA A 162 5.66 25.95 9.41
N MET A 163 6.28 27.05 9.00
CA MET A 163 7.57 27.52 9.53
C MET A 163 7.54 27.73 11.06
N PRO A 164 6.51 28.34 11.68
CA PRO A 164 6.46 28.52 13.14
C PRO A 164 6.54 27.21 13.91
N TYR A 165 6.08 26.10 13.32
CA TYR A 165 6.20 24.76 13.93
C TYR A 165 7.65 24.28 13.93
N LEU A 166 8.41 24.54 12.88
CA LEU A 166 9.82 24.19 12.83
C LEU A 166 10.65 25.01 13.80
N GLU A 167 10.41 26.32 13.89
CA GLU A 167 11.06 27.21 14.85
C GLU A 167 10.84 26.70 16.28
N ARG A 168 9.59 26.44 16.65
CA ARG A 168 9.23 25.86 17.96
C ARG A 168 9.89 24.49 18.19
N TYR A 169 9.94 23.63 17.17
CA TYR A 169 10.61 22.33 17.26
C TYR A 169 12.10 22.46 17.57
N VAL A 170 12.78 23.38 16.91
CA VAL A 170 14.21 23.67 17.15
C VAL A 170 14.43 24.20 18.58
N GLU A 171 13.58 25.11 19.04
CA GLU A 171 13.64 25.64 20.42
C GLU A 171 13.47 24.52 21.46
N LEU A 172 12.47 23.66 21.29
CA LEU A 172 12.15 22.59 22.22
C LEU A 172 13.22 21.50 22.25
N THR A 173 13.79 21.17 21.09
CA THR A 173 14.77 20.10 20.95
C THR A 173 16.21 20.58 21.09
N ARG A 174 16.44 21.90 21.04
CA ARG A 174 17.78 22.53 20.97
C ARG A 174 18.62 21.98 19.82
N TYR A 175 17.98 21.63 18.70
CA TYR A 175 18.64 20.97 17.58
C TYR A 175 19.31 22.01 16.67
N SER A 176 20.51 22.45 17.03
CA SER A 176 21.27 23.46 16.29
C SER A 176 21.74 22.99 14.90
N GLU A 177 21.75 21.69 14.65
CA GLU A 177 22.21 21.12 13.38
C GLU A 177 21.17 21.23 12.24
N LEU A 178 19.96 21.73 12.50
CA LEU A 178 18.93 21.92 11.47
C LEU A 178 19.15 23.16 10.62
N SER A 179 20.03 24.09 11.03
CA SER A 179 20.33 25.28 10.24
C SER A 179 21.54 25.07 9.33
N ASP A 180 21.47 25.68 8.16
CA ASP A 180 22.64 25.80 7.28
C ASP A 180 23.66 26.84 7.83
N ALA A 181 24.79 27.02 7.12
CA ALA A 181 25.83 27.97 7.50
C ALA A 181 25.36 29.44 7.60
N ARG A 182 24.18 29.79 7.13
CA ARG A 182 23.54 31.10 7.18
C ARG A 182 22.47 31.21 8.26
N GLY A 183 22.25 30.15 9.05
CA GLY A 183 21.18 30.08 10.05
C GLY A 183 19.81 29.73 9.47
N THR A 184 19.72 29.31 8.20
CA THR A 184 18.46 28.94 7.56
C THR A 184 18.02 27.55 8.03
N LEU A 185 16.84 27.42 8.61
CA LEU A 185 16.31 26.16 9.14
C LEU A 185 15.75 25.26 8.04
N ALA A 186 15.08 25.84 7.04
CA ALA A 186 14.48 25.13 5.92
C ALA A 186 14.31 26.06 4.71
N ARG A 187 14.12 25.50 3.55
CA ARG A 187 13.79 26.23 2.34
C ARG A 187 12.28 26.37 2.25
N VAL A 188 11.77 27.61 2.19
CA VAL A 188 10.34 27.88 2.01
C VAL A 188 9.94 27.56 0.56
N VAL A 189 8.89 26.77 0.42
CA VAL A 189 8.31 26.36 -0.87
C VAL A 189 6.79 26.59 -0.88
N PRO A 190 6.16 26.80 -2.05
CA PRO A 190 4.72 27.08 -2.14
C PRO A 190 3.85 25.93 -1.63
N GLY A 191 4.30 24.68 -1.80
CA GLY A 191 3.54 23.51 -1.39
C GLY A 191 4.10 22.21 -1.95
N ASN A 192 3.22 21.27 -2.27
CA ASN A 192 3.57 19.93 -2.71
C ASN A 192 3.73 19.82 -4.24
N ILE A 193 4.16 18.65 -4.71
CA ILE A 193 4.39 18.36 -6.12
C ILE A 193 3.61 17.11 -6.51
N PHE A 194 2.71 17.23 -7.49
CA PHE A 194 1.97 16.11 -8.05
C PHE A 194 2.90 15.10 -8.76
N PHE A 195 2.62 13.83 -8.61
CA PHE A 195 3.27 12.75 -9.34
C PHE A 195 2.34 11.54 -9.42
N THR A 196 2.69 10.57 -10.27
CA THR A 196 1.89 9.36 -10.43
C THR A 196 2.66 8.11 -10.03
N VAL A 197 1.93 7.08 -9.60
CA VAL A 197 2.44 5.73 -9.35
C VAL A 197 1.55 4.69 -10.03
N PRO A 198 2.11 3.64 -10.63
CA PRO A 198 1.33 2.61 -11.30
C PRO A 198 0.27 1.99 -10.38
N LYS A 199 -1.00 1.95 -10.84
CA LYS A 199 -2.14 1.37 -10.11
C LYS A 199 -2.71 0.13 -10.80
N ASN A 200 -3.16 0.27 -12.03
CA ASN A 200 -3.78 -0.79 -12.82
C ASN A 200 -3.44 -0.67 -14.31
N ALA A 201 -4.16 -1.42 -15.14
CA ALA A 201 -3.98 -1.45 -16.59
C ALA A 201 -4.30 -0.12 -17.29
N GLU A 202 -5.16 0.70 -16.71
CA GLU A 202 -5.79 1.85 -17.40
C GLU A 202 -5.33 3.19 -16.87
N THR A 203 -4.98 3.26 -15.59
CA THR A 203 -4.63 4.52 -14.95
C THR A 203 -3.58 4.30 -13.87
N ASP A 204 -2.73 5.27 -13.72
CA ASP A 204 -1.87 5.42 -12.56
C ASP A 204 -2.67 6.03 -11.39
N ARG A 205 -2.09 6.06 -10.21
CA ARG A 205 -2.61 6.74 -9.03
C ARG A 205 -1.91 8.08 -8.90
N GLY A 206 -2.68 9.18 -8.88
CA GLY A 206 -2.17 10.50 -8.52
C GLY A 206 -1.78 10.54 -7.05
N ALA A 207 -0.72 11.25 -6.72
CA ALA A 207 -0.29 11.53 -5.36
C ALA A 207 0.58 12.78 -5.34
N CYS A 208 0.75 13.39 -4.17
CA CYS A 208 1.60 14.56 -4.02
C CYS A 208 2.78 14.27 -3.08
N LYS A 209 3.95 14.80 -3.42
CA LYS A 209 5.11 14.81 -2.55
C LYS A 209 5.03 16.05 -1.67
N GLU A 210 4.86 15.84 -0.39
CA GLU A 210 4.84 16.94 0.57
C GLU A 210 6.25 17.50 0.84
N PRO A 211 6.36 18.77 1.27
CA PRO A 211 7.59 19.31 1.83
C PRO A 211 8.02 18.49 3.05
N ASP A 212 9.32 18.37 3.30
CA ASP A 212 9.89 17.48 4.32
C ASP A 212 9.31 17.74 5.71
N TRP A 213 9.33 19.00 6.13
CA TRP A 213 8.90 19.39 7.47
C TRP A 213 7.39 19.43 7.61
N ASN A 214 6.64 19.80 6.56
CA ASN A 214 5.19 19.63 6.58
C ASN A 214 4.83 18.15 6.85
N MET A 215 5.44 17.22 6.09
CA MET A 215 5.23 15.78 6.29
C MET A 215 5.59 15.34 7.72
N PHE A 216 6.66 15.89 8.29
CA PHE A 216 7.06 15.57 9.66
C PHE A 216 5.96 15.90 10.67
N PHE A 217 5.47 17.13 10.65
CA PHE A 217 4.42 17.60 11.57
C PHE A 217 3.05 16.97 11.24
N GLN A 218 2.72 16.82 9.98
CA GLN A 218 1.52 16.11 9.53
C GLN A 218 1.44 14.71 10.14
N LYS A 219 2.54 13.96 10.16
CA LYS A 219 2.59 12.65 10.79
C LYS A 219 2.40 12.68 12.30
N GLY A 220 2.86 13.70 12.98
CA GLY A 220 2.58 13.87 14.41
C GLY A 220 1.08 13.92 14.68
N VAL A 221 0.36 14.75 13.92
CA VAL A 221 -1.10 14.87 14.04
C VAL A 221 -1.79 13.58 13.57
N GLY A 222 -1.36 12.99 12.45
CA GLY A 222 -1.89 11.71 11.96
C GLY A 222 -1.77 10.58 13.00
N ASP A 223 -0.59 10.43 13.62
CA ASP A 223 -0.35 9.43 14.65
C ASP A 223 -1.23 9.65 15.91
N TYR A 224 -1.53 10.91 16.25
CA TYR A 224 -2.48 11.21 17.30
C TYR A 224 -3.90 10.76 16.94
N ILE A 225 -4.41 11.16 15.78
CA ILE A 225 -5.73 10.75 15.27
C ILE A 225 -5.82 9.22 15.27
N ARG A 226 -4.81 8.53 14.78
CA ARG A 226 -4.73 7.05 14.75
C ARG A 226 -4.86 6.44 16.16
N LYS A 227 -4.16 6.99 17.15
CA LYS A 227 -4.26 6.55 18.55
C LYS A 227 -5.67 6.77 19.12
N ARG A 228 -6.32 7.89 18.76
CA ARG A 228 -7.69 8.19 19.20
C ARG A 228 -8.72 7.27 18.56
N LEU A 229 -8.61 7.04 17.25
CA LEU A 229 -9.44 6.09 16.51
C LEU A 229 -9.34 4.67 17.11
N LYS A 230 -8.13 4.22 17.44
CA LYS A 230 -7.93 2.92 18.09
C LYS A 230 -8.70 2.79 19.40
N ARG A 231 -8.79 3.84 20.23
CA ARG A 231 -9.53 3.81 21.50
C ARG A 231 -11.03 3.59 21.33
N VAL A 232 -11.59 3.97 20.19
CA VAL A 232 -13.01 3.77 19.88
C VAL A 232 -13.28 2.57 19.00
N GLY A 233 -12.28 1.65 18.86
CA GLY A 233 -12.39 0.39 18.15
C GLY A 233 -12.06 0.45 16.66
N CYS A 234 -11.55 1.59 16.15
CA CYS A 234 -11.09 1.76 14.78
C CYS A 234 -9.55 1.74 14.77
N ASP A 235 -8.94 0.55 14.71
CA ASP A 235 -7.47 0.41 14.69
C ASP A 235 -6.95 0.40 13.25
N LEU A 236 -6.41 1.54 12.82
CA LEU A 236 -5.83 1.69 11.48
C LEU A 236 -4.49 0.95 11.28
N ASN A 237 -4.02 0.18 12.24
CA ASN A 237 -2.90 -0.74 12.09
C ASN A 237 -3.36 -2.18 11.82
N ASP A 238 -4.67 -2.45 11.95
CA ASP A 238 -5.24 -3.78 11.80
C ASP A 238 -6.41 -3.79 10.81
N GLN A 239 -6.16 -4.31 9.62
CA GLN A 239 -7.18 -4.50 8.58
C GLN A 239 -8.13 -5.67 8.87
N THR A 240 -7.76 -6.56 9.79
CA THR A 240 -8.49 -7.82 10.01
C THR A 240 -9.88 -7.59 10.60
N LEU A 241 -10.10 -6.47 11.30
CA LEU A 241 -11.44 -6.13 11.80
C LEU A 241 -12.42 -5.94 10.63
N ASN A 242 -12.07 -5.10 9.63
CA ASN A 242 -12.90 -4.90 8.46
C ASN A 242 -13.10 -6.20 7.68
N GLN A 243 -12.04 -7.00 7.51
CA GLN A 243 -12.13 -8.31 6.85
C GLN A 243 -13.09 -9.26 7.58
N ARG A 244 -13.03 -9.34 8.90
CA ARG A 244 -13.97 -10.17 9.71
C ARG A 244 -15.41 -9.68 9.64
N LEU A 245 -15.63 -8.36 9.64
CA LEU A 245 -16.96 -7.79 9.50
C LEU A 245 -17.53 -7.99 8.09
N ALA A 246 -16.71 -7.87 7.04
CA ALA A 246 -17.09 -8.21 5.69
C ALA A 246 -17.48 -9.69 5.57
N ARG A 247 -16.72 -10.60 6.21
CA ARG A 247 -17.09 -12.01 6.30
C ARG A 247 -18.44 -12.22 7.00
N ALA A 248 -18.65 -11.58 8.15
CA ALA A 248 -19.92 -11.68 8.87
C ALA A 248 -21.09 -11.18 8.02
N GLY A 249 -20.97 -10.00 7.41
CA GLY A 249 -21.99 -9.45 6.52
C GLY A 249 -22.24 -10.31 5.27
N SER A 250 -21.25 -11.12 4.84
CA SER A 250 -21.44 -12.08 3.74
C SER A 250 -22.23 -13.33 4.14
N ILE A 251 -22.44 -13.60 5.43
CA ILE A 251 -23.22 -14.74 5.92
C ILE A 251 -24.70 -14.37 6.01
N ASP A 252 -25.01 -13.23 6.61
CA ASP A 252 -26.38 -12.84 6.98
C ASP A 252 -26.91 -11.60 6.24
N GLY A 253 -26.07 -10.92 5.45
CA GLY A 253 -26.45 -9.70 4.74
C GLY A 253 -26.63 -8.47 5.64
N SER A 254 -26.36 -8.56 6.95
CA SER A 254 -26.59 -7.49 7.93
C SER A 254 -25.67 -6.28 7.78
N LEU A 255 -24.51 -6.47 7.16
CA LEU A 255 -23.50 -5.44 6.95
C LEU A 255 -23.21 -5.21 5.47
N ALA A 256 -23.15 -3.97 5.08
CA ALA A 256 -22.71 -3.49 3.78
C ALA A 256 -21.22 -3.14 3.80
N THR A 257 -20.55 -3.31 2.67
CA THR A 257 -19.20 -2.82 2.42
C THR A 257 -19.23 -1.75 1.34
N ILE A 258 -18.64 -0.59 1.60
CA ILE A 258 -18.64 0.57 0.72
C ILE A 258 -17.21 0.98 0.47
N ASP A 259 -16.80 1.07 -0.78
CA ASP A 259 -15.54 1.62 -1.28
C ASP A 259 -15.84 2.97 -1.95
N LEU A 260 -14.95 3.94 -1.81
CA LEU A 260 -15.14 5.26 -2.38
C LEU A 260 -14.15 5.53 -3.51
N SER A 261 -14.62 6.11 -4.59
CA SER A 261 -13.79 6.51 -5.71
C SER A 261 -13.04 7.80 -5.40
N ALA A 262 -11.69 7.76 -5.45
CA ALA A 262 -10.82 8.90 -5.16
C ALA A 262 -11.12 9.55 -3.78
N ALA A 263 -11.33 8.72 -2.76
CA ALA A 263 -11.73 9.16 -1.42
C ALA A 263 -10.79 10.22 -0.84
N SER A 264 -9.48 9.95 -0.85
CA SER A 264 -8.47 10.89 -0.34
C SER A 264 -8.49 12.24 -1.06
N ASP A 265 -8.78 12.25 -2.36
CA ASP A 265 -8.83 13.46 -3.17
C ASP A 265 -10.24 14.11 -3.18
N SER A 266 -11.20 13.58 -2.41
CA SER A 266 -12.59 14.06 -2.36
C SER A 266 -12.97 14.66 -1.01
N ASN A 267 -12.03 14.88 -0.11
CA ASN A 267 -12.25 15.61 1.14
C ASN A 267 -12.11 17.11 0.89
N SER A 268 -13.23 17.81 0.69
CA SER A 268 -13.24 19.24 0.46
C SER A 268 -12.87 20.04 1.71
N ILE A 269 -12.38 21.28 1.51
CA ILE A 269 -11.97 22.16 2.63
C ILE A 269 -13.13 22.39 3.58
N SER A 270 -14.31 22.76 3.06
CA SER A 270 -15.50 23.04 3.88
C SER A 270 -16.03 21.80 4.62
N LEU A 271 -15.83 20.58 4.07
CA LEU A 271 -16.18 19.35 4.78
C LEU A 271 -15.33 19.18 6.04
N ILE A 272 -14.03 19.34 5.90
CA ILE A 272 -13.11 19.18 7.03
C ILE A 272 -13.37 20.26 8.09
N GLU A 273 -13.54 21.52 7.68
CA GLU A 273 -13.89 22.63 8.55
C GLU A 273 -15.21 22.38 9.31
N ARG A 274 -16.20 21.77 8.64
CA ARG A 274 -17.52 21.48 9.22
C ARG A 274 -17.49 20.34 10.24
N ILE A 275 -16.67 19.32 10.01
CA ILE A 275 -16.65 18.09 10.84
C ILE A 275 -15.61 18.15 11.95
N VAL A 276 -14.44 18.73 11.71
CA VAL A 276 -13.32 18.75 12.65
C VAL A 276 -13.46 19.92 13.63
N PRO A 277 -13.15 19.76 14.92
CA PRO A 277 -13.07 20.88 15.85
C PRO A 277 -12.07 21.94 15.37
N TYR A 278 -12.41 23.21 15.63
CA TYR A 278 -11.66 24.36 15.10
C TYR A 278 -10.17 24.32 15.47
N GLU A 279 -9.84 23.94 16.69
CA GLU A 279 -8.46 23.90 17.19
C GLU A 279 -7.59 22.91 16.39
N LEU A 280 -8.16 21.76 16.04
CA LEU A 280 -7.47 20.80 15.17
C LEU A 280 -7.47 21.27 13.72
N TYR A 281 -8.59 21.80 13.23
CA TYR A 281 -8.69 22.32 11.87
C TYR A 281 -7.60 23.37 11.59
N ALA A 282 -7.39 24.32 12.48
CA ALA A 282 -6.37 25.36 12.34
C ALA A 282 -4.96 24.76 12.18
N VAL A 283 -4.60 23.77 13.00
CA VAL A 283 -3.30 23.09 12.89
C VAL A 283 -3.18 22.28 11.59
N LEU A 284 -4.23 21.59 11.18
CA LEU A 284 -4.23 20.85 9.92
C LEU A 284 -4.10 21.79 8.72
N ASP A 285 -4.76 22.96 8.75
CA ASP A 285 -4.72 23.97 7.69
C ASP A 285 -3.35 24.67 7.60
N ASP A 286 -2.68 24.91 8.73
CA ASP A 286 -1.30 25.39 8.73
C ASP A 286 -0.32 24.39 8.13
N LEU A 287 -0.55 23.10 8.35
CA LEU A 287 0.38 22.05 7.95
C LEU A 287 0.12 21.49 6.55
N ARG A 288 -1.07 21.65 5.97
CA ARG A 288 -1.32 21.21 4.60
C ARG A 288 -0.57 22.06 3.58
N SER A 289 -0.32 21.51 2.40
CA SER A 289 0.23 22.28 1.28
C SER A 289 -0.88 23.09 0.60
N PRO A 290 -0.80 24.44 0.58
CA PRO A 290 -1.83 25.27 -0.03
C PRO A 290 -1.76 25.27 -1.57
N ILE A 291 -0.62 24.94 -2.14
CA ILE A 291 -0.35 24.91 -3.59
C ILE A 291 0.16 23.54 -3.99
N THR A 292 -0.29 23.06 -5.14
CA THR A 292 0.21 21.84 -5.78
C THR A 292 0.88 22.20 -7.10
N ARG A 293 2.16 21.88 -7.28
CA ARG A 293 2.83 22.01 -8.56
C ARG A 293 2.49 20.84 -9.46
N LEU A 294 1.92 21.16 -10.62
CA LEU A 294 1.52 20.17 -11.63
C LEU A 294 2.72 19.73 -12.50
N PRO A 295 2.58 18.64 -13.29
CA PRO A 295 3.66 18.13 -14.14
C PRO A 295 4.15 19.10 -15.22
N ASP A 296 3.31 20.02 -15.68
CA ASP A 296 3.66 21.09 -16.62
C ASP A 296 4.41 22.28 -15.99
N GLY A 297 4.63 22.22 -14.66
CA GLY A 297 5.30 23.26 -13.89
C GLY A 297 4.39 24.38 -13.41
N SER A 298 3.09 24.35 -13.71
CA SER A 298 2.12 25.32 -13.21
C SER A 298 1.79 25.09 -11.74
N ASP A 299 1.47 26.16 -11.02
CA ASP A 299 0.99 26.14 -9.65
C ASP A 299 -0.54 26.10 -9.63
N TYR A 300 -1.10 25.15 -8.90
CA TYR A 300 -2.53 24.90 -8.78
C TYR A 300 -2.98 25.02 -7.32
N THR A 301 -4.06 25.75 -7.07
CA THR A 301 -4.68 25.89 -5.73
C THR A 301 -5.80 24.88 -5.60
N PRO A 302 -5.64 23.79 -4.81
CA PRO A 302 -6.65 22.76 -4.69
C PRO A 302 -7.83 23.19 -3.80
N ASN A 303 -9.03 22.74 -4.17
CA ASN A 303 -10.26 22.83 -3.38
C ASN A 303 -10.40 21.67 -2.38
N MET A 304 -9.60 20.61 -2.55
CA MET A 304 -9.48 19.54 -1.56
C MET A 304 -8.65 20.00 -0.38
N PHE A 305 -8.94 19.43 0.78
CA PHE A 305 -8.19 19.74 2.01
C PHE A 305 -6.76 19.21 1.97
N SER A 306 -6.60 17.97 1.59
CA SER A 306 -5.31 17.30 1.45
C SER A 306 -5.38 16.18 0.41
N SER A 307 -4.28 15.96 -0.31
CA SER A 307 -4.17 14.93 -1.33
C SER A 307 -3.56 13.64 -0.78
N MET A 308 -3.62 12.56 -1.58
CA MET A 308 -2.85 11.37 -1.29
C MET A 308 -1.35 11.69 -1.24
N GLY A 309 -0.69 11.29 -0.15
CA GLY A 309 0.74 11.55 0.11
C GLY A 309 0.98 12.50 1.27
N ASN A 310 -0.01 13.27 1.68
CA ASN A 310 0.02 14.04 2.91
C ASN A 310 0.03 13.11 4.14
N GLY A 311 0.71 13.52 5.20
CA GLY A 311 1.02 12.68 6.36
C GLY A 311 -0.13 12.37 7.31
N PHE A 312 -1.28 13.04 7.17
CA PHE A 312 -2.47 12.79 7.98
C PHE A 312 -3.72 12.41 7.17
N THR A 313 -3.67 12.43 5.84
CA THR A 313 -4.88 12.24 5.00
C THR A 313 -5.60 10.94 5.33
N PHE A 314 -4.90 9.84 5.48
CA PHE A 314 -5.48 8.53 5.75
C PHE A 314 -6.21 8.48 7.11
N GLU A 315 -5.62 9.06 8.14
CA GLU A 315 -6.22 9.15 9.48
C GLU A 315 -7.39 10.11 9.51
N LEU A 316 -7.26 11.24 8.81
CA LEU A 316 -8.31 12.26 8.75
C LEU A 316 -9.54 11.76 7.99
N GLU A 317 -9.36 11.13 6.82
CA GLU A 317 -10.48 10.54 6.07
C GLU A 317 -11.19 9.46 6.88
N SER A 318 -10.43 8.59 7.58
CA SER A 318 -11.00 7.56 8.45
C SER A 318 -11.82 8.16 9.58
N LEU A 319 -11.33 9.24 10.20
CA LEU A 319 -12.05 9.98 11.28
C LEU A 319 -13.35 10.58 10.75
N VAL A 320 -13.31 11.23 9.59
CA VAL A 320 -14.47 11.85 8.95
C VAL A 320 -15.51 10.80 8.60
N PHE A 321 -15.12 9.74 7.88
CA PHE A 321 -16.07 8.68 7.48
C PHE A 321 -16.65 7.93 8.67
N LEU A 322 -15.86 7.67 9.71
CA LEU A 322 -16.37 7.07 10.94
C LEU A 322 -17.40 7.98 11.62
N SER A 323 -17.12 9.29 11.66
CA SER A 323 -18.02 10.29 12.27
C SER A 323 -19.33 10.44 11.50
N LEU A 324 -19.28 10.51 10.16
CA LEU A 324 -20.44 10.56 9.29
C LEU A 324 -21.29 9.29 9.42
N THR A 325 -20.66 8.12 9.36
CA THR A 325 -21.36 6.84 9.45
C THR A 325 -22.04 6.67 10.81
N ARG A 326 -21.36 7.00 11.90
CA ARG A 326 -21.94 6.95 13.26
C ARG A 326 -23.02 8.01 13.47
N ALA A 327 -22.95 9.16 12.81
CA ALA A 327 -24.02 10.16 12.86
C ALA A 327 -25.30 9.61 12.24
N ILE A 328 -25.20 8.98 11.06
CA ILE A 328 -26.34 8.32 10.40
C ILE A 328 -26.92 7.22 11.31
N THR A 329 -26.11 6.27 11.74
CA THR A 329 -26.64 5.14 12.55
C THR A 329 -27.28 5.63 13.86
N SER A 330 -26.70 6.65 14.51
CA SER A 330 -27.22 7.24 15.74
C SER A 330 -28.56 7.98 15.52
N LEU A 331 -28.64 8.87 14.51
CA LEU A 331 -29.82 9.69 14.27
C LEU A 331 -31.00 8.92 13.69
N PHE A 332 -30.72 7.91 12.89
CA PHE A 332 -31.76 7.04 12.31
C PHE A 332 -32.04 5.79 13.15
N ARG A 333 -31.35 5.65 14.29
CA ARG A 333 -31.52 4.53 15.23
C ARG A 333 -31.33 3.16 14.57
N VAL A 334 -30.37 3.06 13.64
CA VAL A 334 -30.05 1.78 12.98
C VAL A 334 -29.00 1.05 13.82
N PRO A 335 -29.33 -0.10 14.41
CA PRO A 335 -28.40 -0.88 15.21
C PRO A 335 -27.39 -1.58 14.31
N GLY A 336 -26.22 -1.90 14.86
CA GLY A 336 -25.20 -2.68 14.19
C GLY A 336 -23.79 -2.11 14.33
N LYS A 337 -22.83 -2.84 13.77
CA LYS A 337 -21.41 -2.46 13.85
C LYS A 337 -21.05 -1.50 12.72
N VAL A 338 -20.23 -0.51 13.06
CA VAL A 338 -19.61 0.43 12.12
C VAL A 338 -18.11 0.29 12.25
N SER A 339 -17.42 0.15 11.13
CA SER A 339 -15.95 0.16 11.06
C SER A 339 -15.49 0.87 9.81
N VAL A 340 -14.33 1.54 9.91
CA VAL A 340 -13.73 2.29 8.81
C VAL A 340 -12.24 2.02 8.78
N TYR A 341 -11.69 1.84 7.58
CA TYR A 341 -10.27 1.75 7.34
C TYR A 341 -9.93 2.52 6.05
N GLY A 342 -9.54 3.80 6.20
CA GLY A 342 -9.42 4.70 5.04
C GLY A 342 -10.77 4.87 4.35
N ASP A 343 -10.82 4.51 3.07
CA ASP A 343 -11.98 4.52 2.19
C ASP A 343 -12.87 3.26 2.27
N ASP A 344 -12.41 2.23 2.98
CA ASP A 344 -13.18 1.00 3.24
C ASP A 344 -14.15 1.20 4.42
N ILE A 345 -15.43 1.43 4.14
CA ILE A 345 -16.47 1.65 5.15
C ILE A 345 -17.34 0.39 5.28
N ILE A 346 -17.55 -0.04 6.53
CA ILE A 346 -18.53 -1.07 6.87
C ILE A 346 -19.61 -0.45 7.74
N ALA A 347 -20.86 -0.64 7.33
CA ALA A 347 -22.03 -0.13 8.01
C ALA A 347 -23.19 -1.14 8.00
N PRO A 348 -24.16 -1.04 8.91
CA PRO A 348 -25.40 -1.80 8.81
C PRO A 348 -26.08 -1.57 7.46
N THR A 349 -26.56 -2.63 6.83
CA THR A 349 -27.21 -2.58 5.51
C THR A 349 -28.35 -1.56 5.48
N ASP A 350 -29.17 -1.51 6.53
CA ASP A 350 -30.30 -0.57 6.64
C ASP A 350 -29.87 0.92 6.75
N ALA A 351 -28.63 1.19 7.16
CA ALA A 351 -28.11 2.55 7.19
C ALA A 351 -27.58 3.02 5.84
N THR A 352 -27.40 2.11 4.90
CA THR A 352 -26.68 2.37 3.64
C THR A 352 -27.34 3.44 2.78
N PRO A 353 -28.69 3.45 2.56
CA PRO A 353 -29.30 4.49 1.72
C PRO A 353 -29.02 5.90 2.25
N MET A 354 -29.23 6.14 3.55
CA MET A 354 -28.98 7.44 4.18
C MET A 354 -27.49 7.81 4.14
N LEU A 355 -26.62 6.81 4.32
CA LEU A 355 -25.17 7.04 4.30
C LEU A 355 -24.68 7.40 2.90
N LEU A 356 -25.15 6.72 1.86
CA LEU A 356 -24.77 7.01 0.47
C LEU A 356 -25.24 8.41 0.05
N ASP A 357 -26.45 8.81 0.43
CA ASP A 357 -26.97 10.15 0.18
C ASP A 357 -26.14 11.22 0.89
N LEU A 358 -25.75 10.98 2.15
CA LEU A 358 -24.87 11.89 2.90
C LEU A 358 -23.48 11.99 2.27
N LEU A 359 -22.86 10.87 1.93
CA LEU A 359 -21.55 10.84 1.27
C LEU A 359 -21.61 11.57 -0.08
N GLY A 360 -22.67 11.34 -0.87
CA GLY A 360 -22.92 12.05 -2.12
C GLY A 360 -23.07 13.57 -1.92
N TYR A 361 -23.81 13.98 -0.88
CA TYR A 361 -23.93 15.38 -0.49
C TYR A 361 -22.58 15.99 -0.12
N CYS A 362 -21.73 15.26 0.58
CA CYS A 362 -20.38 15.69 0.95
C CYS A 362 -19.37 15.65 -0.21
N GLY A 363 -19.77 15.18 -1.41
CA GLY A 363 -18.93 15.15 -2.61
C GLY A 363 -18.25 13.81 -2.89
N HIS A 364 -18.44 12.81 -2.04
CA HIS A 364 -17.90 11.48 -2.22
C HIS A 364 -18.73 10.65 -3.20
N ARG A 365 -18.05 9.82 -3.98
CA ARG A 365 -18.71 8.90 -4.93
C ARG A 365 -18.46 7.46 -4.51
N PRO A 366 -19.51 6.70 -4.19
CA PRO A 366 -19.39 5.27 -4.02
C PRO A 366 -18.86 4.63 -5.30
N ASN A 367 -17.89 3.74 -5.15
CA ASN A 367 -17.42 2.90 -6.24
C ASN A 367 -18.43 1.75 -6.41
N VAL A 368 -19.27 1.86 -7.43
CA VAL A 368 -20.36 0.91 -7.65
C VAL A 368 -19.83 -0.52 -7.83
N ASP A 369 -18.69 -0.69 -8.47
CA ASP A 369 -18.12 -2.02 -8.75
C ASP A 369 -17.55 -2.70 -7.50
N LYS A 370 -17.21 -1.93 -6.47
CA LYS A 370 -16.61 -2.42 -5.23
C LYS A 370 -17.45 -2.20 -3.98
N SER A 371 -18.60 -1.55 -4.11
CA SER A 371 -19.55 -1.39 -3.01
C SER A 371 -20.62 -2.45 -3.08
N PHE A 372 -20.79 -3.21 -2.00
CA PHE A 372 -21.74 -4.32 -1.90
C PHE A 372 -22.70 -4.05 -0.74
N THR A 373 -23.78 -3.33 -1.07
CA THR A 373 -24.78 -2.87 -0.12
C THR A 373 -25.89 -3.88 0.10
N THR A 374 -26.07 -4.81 -0.84
CA THR A 374 -27.04 -5.89 -0.79
C THR A 374 -26.36 -7.22 -1.13
N GLY A 375 -27.07 -8.33 -0.96
CA GLY A 375 -26.57 -9.67 -1.27
C GLY A 375 -25.46 -10.14 -0.32
N PHE A 376 -24.91 -11.30 -0.63
CA PHE A 376 -23.97 -12.03 0.23
C PHE A 376 -22.50 -11.90 -0.19
N PHE A 377 -22.21 -11.24 -1.29
CA PHE A 377 -20.82 -10.89 -1.63
C PHE A 377 -20.42 -9.62 -0.89
N LYS A 378 -19.26 -9.65 -0.23
CA LYS A 378 -18.68 -8.52 0.48
C LYS A 378 -17.18 -8.43 0.22
N GLU A 379 -16.69 -7.20 0.00
CA GLU A 379 -15.25 -6.91 -0.12
C GLU A 379 -14.86 -5.84 0.88
N SER A 380 -13.76 -6.03 1.62
CA SER A 380 -13.11 -4.96 2.40
C SER A 380 -11.65 -5.28 2.67
N CYS A 381 -10.81 -4.25 2.61
CA CYS A 381 -9.37 -4.35 2.89
C CYS A 381 -8.70 -5.50 2.10
N GLY A 382 -9.10 -5.66 0.83
CA GLY A 382 -8.52 -6.63 -0.09
C GLY A 382 -8.86 -8.10 0.17
N LYS A 383 -9.85 -8.37 1.02
CA LYS A 383 -10.44 -9.68 1.23
C LYS A 383 -11.89 -9.70 0.71
N HIS A 384 -12.24 -10.79 0.04
CA HIS A 384 -13.52 -10.98 -0.62
C HIS A 384 -14.21 -12.20 -0.03
N TYR A 385 -15.45 -12.04 0.34
CA TYR A 385 -16.24 -13.11 0.97
C TYR A 385 -17.57 -13.31 0.27
N PHE A 386 -18.01 -14.55 0.19
CA PHE A 386 -19.33 -14.95 -0.30
C PHE A 386 -19.89 -16.07 0.57
N HIS A 387 -21.05 -15.86 1.18
CA HIS A 387 -21.64 -16.79 2.15
C HIS A 387 -20.65 -17.26 3.24
N GLY A 388 -19.80 -16.36 3.73
CA GLY A 388 -18.81 -16.65 4.76
C GLY A 388 -17.52 -17.33 4.27
N LEU A 389 -17.45 -17.72 2.99
CA LEU A 389 -16.25 -18.31 2.38
C LEU A 389 -15.33 -17.21 1.85
N ASP A 390 -14.02 -17.40 2.03
CA ASP A 390 -13.00 -16.53 1.41
C ASP A 390 -12.91 -16.86 -0.09
N VAL A 391 -13.37 -15.95 -0.92
CA VAL A 391 -13.34 -16.04 -2.38
C VAL A 391 -12.32 -15.08 -2.99
N THR A 392 -11.38 -14.57 -2.20
CA THR A 392 -10.37 -13.61 -2.64
C THR A 392 -9.55 -14.19 -3.80
N PRO A 393 -9.55 -13.55 -4.98
CA PRO A 393 -8.88 -14.12 -6.15
C PRO A 393 -7.39 -13.83 -6.15
N VAL A 394 -6.66 -14.56 -6.98
CA VAL A 394 -5.28 -14.28 -7.32
C VAL A 394 -5.23 -13.22 -8.42
N TYR A 395 -4.42 -12.18 -8.26
CA TYR A 395 -4.20 -11.17 -9.30
C TYR A 395 -2.77 -11.20 -9.83
N VAL A 396 -2.60 -11.22 -11.13
CA VAL A 396 -1.33 -10.99 -11.82
C VAL A 396 -1.28 -9.53 -12.26
N ARG A 397 -0.28 -8.79 -11.79
CA ARG A 397 -0.16 -7.33 -12.04
C ARG A 397 0.89 -6.96 -13.08
N ARG A 398 1.67 -7.91 -13.55
CA ARG A 398 2.72 -7.72 -14.56
C ARG A 398 2.77 -8.96 -15.43
N PRO A 399 3.05 -8.82 -16.73
CA PRO A 399 3.18 -9.98 -17.63
C PRO A 399 4.09 -11.05 -17.05
N LEU A 400 3.76 -12.32 -17.23
CA LEU A 400 4.57 -13.44 -16.72
C LEU A 400 5.95 -13.44 -17.33
N GLU A 401 6.02 -13.08 -18.60
CA GLU A 401 7.27 -12.92 -19.30
C GLU A 401 8.01 -11.66 -18.83
N SER A 402 9.26 -11.83 -18.47
CA SER A 402 10.15 -10.73 -18.12
C SER A 402 11.25 -10.59 -19.16
N ARG A 403 11.40 -9.40 -19.74
CA ARG A 403 12.54 -9.06 -20.59
C ARG A 403 13.84 -8.94 -19.80
N GLN A 404 13.76 -8.90 -18.49
CA GLN A 404 14.93 -8.78 -17.60
C GLN A 404 15.49 -10.17 -17.30
N ASN A 405 16.80 -10.28 -17.35
CA ASN A 405 17.50 -11.46 -16.86
C ASN A 405 18.00 -11.19 -15.45
N THR A 406 18.02 -12.23 -14.64
CA THR A 406 18.71 -12.20 -13.34
C THR A 406 20.11 -12.74 -13.56
N PHE A 407 21.09 -12.05 -13.02
CA PHE A 407 22.49 -12.47 -13.04
C PHE A 407 22.83 -13.06 -11.68
N ILE A 408 23.22 -14.32 -11.65
CA ILE A 408 23.59 -15.04 -10.43
C ILE A 408 25.10 -15.20 -10.44
N GLN A 409 25.76 -14.71 -9.40
CA GLN A 409 27.18 -14.94 -9.15
C GLN A 409 27.36 -16.32 -8.52
N CYS A 410 28.17 -17.15 -9.12
CA CYS A 410 28.46 -18.50 -8.65
C CYS A 410 29.97 -18.66 -8.47
N ARG A 411 30.38 -19.53 -7.53
CA ARG A 411 31.79 -19.99 -7.43
C ARG A 411 31.90 -21.44 -7.88
N ASN A 412 32.93 -21.73 -8.61
CA ASN A 412 33.28 -23.11 -8.89
C ASN A 412 34.01 -23.74 -7.67
N ARG A 413 34.18 -25.06 -7.71
CA ARG A 413 34.89 -25.80 -6.64
C ARG A 413 36.34 -25.34 -6.41
N ARG A 414 36.92 -24.60 -7.34
CA ARG A 414 38.29 -24.05 -7.27
C ARG A 414 38.31 -22.59 -6.82
N GLY A 415 37.15 -22.06 -6.38
CA GLY A 415 37.03 -20.70 -5.86
C GLY A 415 36.89 -19.59 -6.92
N GLY A 416 36.90 -19.97 -8.22
CA GLY A 416 36.71 -18.99 -9.30
C GLY A 416 35.26 -18.52 -9.38
N ALA A 417 35.03 -17.19 -9.36
CA ALA A 417 33.72 -16.60 -9.53
C ALA A 417 33.31 -16.59 -11.02
N TYR A 418 32.05 -16.87 -11.29
CA TYR A 418 31.45 -16.74 -12.62
C TYR A 418 30.00 -16.29 -12.49
N THR A 419 29.51 -15.59 -13.52
CA THR A 419 28.14 -15.07 -13.55
C THR A 419 27.30 -15.94 -14.46
N VAL A 420 26.18 -16.42 -13.95
CA VAL A 420 25.16 -17.14 -14.73
C VAL A 420 23.99 -16.21 -15.00
N LYS A 421 23.63 -16.08 -16.27
CA LYS A 421 22.45 -15.36 -16.71
C LYS A 421 21.28 -16.35 -16.70
N VAL A 422 20.26 -16.10 -15.88
CA VAL A 422 19.04 -16.91 -15.82
C VAL A 422 17.83 -16.07 -16.17
N PRO A 423 16.81 -16.64 -16.83
CA PRO A 423 15.55 -15.95 -17.03
C PRO A 423 14.91 -15.57 -15.69
N ASP A 424 14.37 -14.36 -15.60
CA ASP A 424 13.64 -13.95 -14.39
C ASP A 424 12.29 -14.68 -14.31
N ARG A 425 12.21 -15.69 -13.47
CA ARG A 425 11.02 -16.51 -13.23
C ARG A 425 10.23 -16.11 -11.97
N ARG A 426 10.62 -15.06 -11.27
CA ARG A 426 9.95 -14.64 -10.04
C ARG A 426 8.44 -14.49 -10.17
N ARG A 427 7.95 -14.01 -11.32
CA ARG A 427 6.51 -13.82 -11.56
C ARG A 427 5.78 -15.14 -11.73
N VAL A 428 6.41 -16.09 -12.40
CA VAL A 428 5.90 -17.46 -12.55
C VAL A 428 5.85 -18.17 -11.20
N ILE A 429 6.92 -18.10 -10.42
CA ILE A 429 6.99 -18.63 -9.06
C ILE A 429 5.88 -18.04 -8.18
N HIS A 430 5.69 -16.74 -8.25
CA HIS A 430 4.62 -16.07 -7.51
C HIS A 430 3.23 -16.55 -7.89
N LEU A 431 2.95 -16.68 -9.17
CA LEU A 431 1.66 -17.18 -9.64
C LEU A 431 1.44 -18.62 -9.19
N HIS A 432 2.43 -19.49 -9.39
CA HIS A 432 2.42 -20.88 -8.96
C HIS A 432 2.05 -20.99 -7.46
N ASN A 433 2.82 -20.35 -6.59
CA ASN A 433 2.61 -20.43 -5.14
C ASN A 433 1.26 -19.84 -4.70
N ARG A 434 0.79 -18.78 -5.35
CA ARG A 434 -0.50 -18.17 -5.03
C ARG A 434 -1.68 -19.02 -5.49
N LEU A 435 -1.58 -19.70 -6.63
CA LEU A 435 -2.60 -20.63 -7.07
C LEU A 435 -2.65 -21.87 -6.18
N LEU A 436 -1.49 -22.42 -5.77
CA LEU A 436 -1.44 -23.49 -4.78
C LEU A 436 -2.14 -23.09 -3.47
N HIS A 437 -1.78 -21.93 -2.94
CA HIS A 437 -2.38 -21.46 -1.69
C HIS A 437 -3.89 -21.20 -1.84
N TRP A 438 -4.33 -20.63 -2.97
CA TRP A 438 -5.73 -20.41 -3.26
C TRP A 438 -6.51 -21.72 -3.37
N GLY A 439 -5.94 -22.73 -4.02
CA GLY A 439 -6.56 -24.04 -4.23
C GLY A 439 -6.47 -24.98 -3.05
N SER A 440 -5.72 -24.61 -1.99
CA SER A 440 -5.56 -25.48 -0.83
C SER A 440 -6.71 -25.34 0.16
N LEU A 441 -7.35 -26.44 0.47
CA LEU A 441 -8.32 -26.56 1.55
C LEU A 441 -7.85 -27.73 2.44
N ASP A 442 -7.65 -27.46 3.72
CA ASP A 442 -7.24 -28.47 4.72
C ASP A 442 -6.01 -29.30 4.30
N GLY A 443 -5.06 -28.67 3.61
CA GLY A 443 -3.82 -29.32 3.17
C GLY A 443 -3.93 -30.09 1.85
N VAL A 444 -5.12 -30.14 1.23
CA VAL A 444 -5.34 -30.78 -0.09
C VAL A 444 -5.47 -29.70 -1.15
N VAL A 445 -4.70 -29.82 -2.22
CA VAL A 445 -4.78 -28.93 -3.38
C VAL A 445 -5.91 -29.42 -4.28
N ASP A 446 -6.69 -28.47 -4.80
CA ASP A 446 -7.73 -28.76 -5.78
C ASP A 446 -7.13 -29.38 -7.05
N PRO A 447 -7.46 -30.64 -7.40
CA PRO A 447 -6.86 -31.33 -8.53
C PRO A 447 -7.19 -30.67 -9.88
N ARG A 448 -8.20 -29.82 -9.93
CA ARG A 448 -8.53 -29.04 -11.14
C ARG A 448 -7.44 -28.01 -11.50
N LEU A 449 -6.57 -27.65 -10.54
CA LEU A 449 -5.41 -26.79 -10.77
C LEU A 449 -4.17 -27.53 -11.30
N ASP A 450 -4.12 -28.85 -11.23
CA ASP A 450 -2.91 -29.65 -11.49
C ASP A 450 -2.27 -29.33 -12.84
N GLY A 451 -3.07 -29.19 -13.90
CA GLY A 451 -2.55 -28.87 -15.24
C GLY A 451 -1.79 -27.55 -15.27
N VAL A 452 -2.38 -26.50 -14.72
CA VAL A 452 -1.77 -25.16 -14.68
C VAL A 452 -0.56 -25.12 -13.73
N ILE A 453 -0.68 -25.77 -12.57
CA ILE A 453 0.41 -25.87 -11.60
C ILE A 453 1.61 -26.62 -12.20
N HIS A 454 1.38 -27.76 -12.86
CA HIS A 454 2.42 -28.51 -13.54
C HIS A 454 3.12 -27.69 -14.63
N GLU A 455 2.35 -27.02 -15.46
CA GLU A 455 2.90 -26.16 -16.53
C GLU A 455 3.76 -25.02 -15.95
N LEU A 456 3.25 -24.29 -14.95
CA LEU A 456 4.03 -23.24 -14.29
C LEU A 456 5.32 -23.78 -13.65
N ARG A 457 5.23 -24.95 -13.01
CA ARG A 457 6.37 -25.59 -12.36
C ARG A 457 7.45 -26.03 -13.35
N SER A 458 7.07 -26.53 -14.54
CA SER A 458 8.01 -26.94 -15.58
C SER A 458 8.89 -25.79 -16.08
N MET A 459 8.42 -24.55 -15.94
CA MET A 459 9.15 -23.34 -16.34
C MET A 459 10.12 -22.83 -15.28
N ILE A 460 10.12 -23.42 -14.09
CA ILE A 460 10.92 -22.97 -12.96
C ILE A 460 12.08 -23.94 -12.76
N PRO A 461 13.34 -23.45 -12.75
CA PRO A 461 14.49 -24.32 -12.49
C PRO A 461 14.34 -25.07 -11.16
N GLU A 462 14.78 -26.32 -11.12
CA GLU A 462 14.74 -27.15 -9.91
C GLU A 462 15.45 -26.50 -8.71
N ASP A 463 16.45 -25.67 -8.97
CA ASP A 463 17.17 -24.92 -7.94
C ASP A 463 16.28 -23.93 -7.17
N PHE A 464 15.12 -23.59 -7.71
CA PHE A 464 14.14 -22.69 -7.10
C PHE A 464 12.98 -23.45 -6.43
N TRP A 465 13.00 -24.78 -6.40
CA TRP A 465 11.97 -25.55 -5.73
C TRP A 465 12.21 -25.61 -4.24
N GLY A 466 11.18 -25.34 -3.44
CA GLY A 466 11.25 -25.36 -1.98
C GLY A 466 10.98 -26.73 -1.40
N GLY A 467 11.51 -26.91 -0.18
CA GLY A 467 11.24 -28.08 0.62
C GLY A 467 12.05 -29.34 0.25
N ARG A 468 11.97 -30.33 1.12
CA ARG A 468 12.55 -31.66 0.90
C ARG A 468 11.50 -32.65 0.40
N ASP A 469 10.25 -32.42 0.75
CA ASP A 469 9.12 -33.22 0.34
C ASP A 469 8.36 -32.48 -0.76
N VAL A 470 8.56 -32.93 -1.98
CA VAL A 470 7.98 -32.31 -3.19
C VAL A 470 6.48 -32.59 -3.33
N GLU A 471 5.92 -33.49 -2.52
CA GLU A 471 4.49 -33.80 -2.51
C GLU A 471 3.74 -32.96 -1.49
N SER A 472 4.45 -32.32 -0.54
CA SER A 472 3.85 -31.40 0.42
C SER A 472 3.54 -30.05 -0.21
N ILE A 473 2.47 -29.43 0.24
CA ILE A 473 2.14 -28.05 -0.12
C ILE A 473 3.22 -27.04 0.31
N ASP A 474 3.92 -27.35 1.40
CA ASP A 474 5.05 -26.55 1.87
C ASP A 474 6.29 -26.70 0.99
N ALA A 475 6.32 -27.68 0.11
CA ALA A 475 7.32 -27.85 -0.93
C ALA A 475 7.00 -27.06 -2.21
N ALA A 476 6.10 -26.09 -2.13
CA ALA A 476 5.83 -25.20 -3.24
C ALA A 476 7.10 -24.51 -3.74
N VAL A 477 7.11 -24.16 -5.00
CA VAL A 477 8.24 -23.46 -5.60
C VAL A 477 8.39 -22.09 -4.95
N THR A 478 9.58 -21.78 -4.48
CA THR A 478 9.89 -20.52 -3.80
C THR A 478 11.20 -19.93 -4.31
N PRO A 479 11.32 -18.60 -4.36
CA PRO A 479 12.56 -17.95 -4.76
C PRO A 479 13.64 -17.94 -3.67
N ASP A 480 13.35 -18.33 -2.46
CA ASP A 480 14.26 -18.31 -1.31
C ASP A 480 14.78 -19.68 -0.93
N LEU A 481 15.08 -20.47 -1.92
CA LEU A 481 15.58 -21.82 -1.72
C LEU A 481 16.93 -21.87 -1.00
N PRO A 482 17.07 -22.79 -0.04
CA PRO A 482 18.36 -23.09 0.56
C PRO A 482 19.43 -23.52 -0.44
N ARG A 483 19.04 -23.98 -1.63
CA ARG A 483 19.95 -24.44 -2.68
C ARG A 483 20.65 -23.35 -3.44
N LEU A 484 20.21 -22.11 -3.34
CA LEU A 484 20.88 -20.95 -3.92
C LEU A 484 22.17 -20.59 -3.14
N ARG A 485 23.04 -21.56 -2.98
CA ARG A 485 24.27 -21.47 -2.16
C ARG A 485 25.33 -20.54 -2.68
N TYR A 486 25.17 -20.08 -3.87
CA TYR A 486 26.07 -19.09 -4.49
C TYR A 486 26.03 -17.74 -3.80
N HIS A 487 25.14 -17.55 -2.85
CA HIS A 487 25.15 -16.38 -1.99
C HIS A 487 26.46 -16.24 -1.21
N GLU A 488 27.10 -17.33 -0.90
CA GLU A 488 28.41 -17.32 -0.28
C GLU A 488 29.50 -16.71 -1.16
N SER A 489 29.21 -16.61 -2.46
CA SER A 489 30.16 -16.06 -3.42
C SER A 489 30.03 -14.55 -3.62
N PHE A 490 29.04 -13.90 -3.01
CA PHE A 490 28.78 -12.48 -3.20
C PHE A 490 29.65 -11.56 -2.35
N ASP A 491 30.40 -12.09 -1.44
CA ASP A 491 31.22 -11.33 -0.51
C ASP A 491 32.51 -10.78 -1.12
N ARG A 492 32.87 -11.17 -2.36
CA ARG A 492 34.14 -10.78 -2.96
C ARG A 492 34.10 -10.67 -4.46
N THR A 493 33.76 -9.51 -4.94
CA THR A 493 34.01 -9.12 -6.32
C THR A 493 35.25 -8.23 -6.34
N ASP A 494 36.03 -8.25 -7.41
CA ASP A 494 37.19 -7.35 -7.59
C ASP A 494 36.74 -5.93 -7.97
N THR A 495 35.45 -5.64 -7.89
CA THR A 495 34.87 -4.32 -8.15
C THR A 495 34.88 -3.47 -6.88
N SER A 496 34.76 -2.15 -7.03
CA SER A 496 34.66 -1.21 -5.90
C SER A 496 33.38 -1.43 -5.08
N ASP A 497 32.35 -2.03 -5.68
CA ASP A 497 31.09 -2.34 -5.04
C ASP A 497 30.79 -3.82 -5.12
N GLU A 498 30.25 -4.38 -4.05
CA GLU A 498 29.74 -5.76 -4.00
C GLU A 498 28.25 -5.78 -4.28
N VAL A 499 27.81 -6.77 -5.08
CA VAL A 499 26.38 -7.01 -5.33
C VAL A 499 25.94 -8.18 -4.46
N VAL A 500 25.02 -7.91 -3.55
CA VAL A 500 24.43 -8.92 -2.68
C VAL A 500 22.97 -9.16 -3.08
N TYR A 501 22.62 -10.41 -3.33
CA TYR A 501 21.25 -10.83 -3.59
C TYR A 501 20.67 -11.43 -2.32
N LEU A 502 19.67 -10.79 -1.77
CA LEU A 502 18.95 -11.23 -0.59
C LEU A 502 17.55 -11.68 -0.98
N MET A 503 17.22 -12.89 -0.62
CA MET A 503 15.90 -13.47 -0.88
C MET A 503 15.09 -13.46 0.41
N CYS A 504 13.89 -12.90 0.34
CA CYS A 504 13.00 -12.84 1.50
C CYS A 504 12.27 -14.17 1.68
N LEU A 505 12.27 -14.70 2.89
CA LEU A 505 11.58 -15.94 3.25
C LEU A 505 10.07 -15.92 2.94
N ASN A 506 9.47 -14.76 2.89
CA ASN A 506 8.05 -14.63 2.53
C ASN A 506 7.79 -14.72 1.02
N GLY A 507 8.72 -15.25 0.26
CA GLY A 507 8.57 -15.61 -1.16
C GLY A 507 8.28 -14.45 -2.09
N SER A 508 8.40 -13.23 -1.63
CA SER A 508 7.89 -12.12 -2.40
C SER A 508 8.94 -11.33 -3.17
N ARG A 509 10.22 -11.41 -2.83
CA ARG A 509 11.25 -10.59 -3.47
C ARG A 509 12.65 -11.17 -3.38
N THR A 510 13.32 -11.24 -4.51
CA THR A 510 14.78 -11.21 -4.60
C THR A 510 15.20 -9.75 -4.66
N GLU A 511 16.01 -9.28 -3.73
CA GLU A 511 16.55 -7.93 -3.75
C GLU A 511 18.07 -7.99 -4.00
N SER A 512 18.54 -7.21 -4.96
CA SER A 512 19.96 -6.95 -5.14
C SER A 512 20.32 -5.61 -4.48
N THR A 513 21.43 -5.57 -3.80
CA THR A 513 21.95 -4.36 -3.17
C THR A 513 23.42 -4.22 -3.48
N LEU A 514 23.82 -3.03 -3.96
CA LEU A 514 25.21 -2.65 -4.11
C LEU A 514 25.75 -2.23 -2.74
N VAL A 515 26.87 -2.81 -2.34
CA VAL A 515 27.52 -2.56 -1.07
C VAL A 515 28.93 -2.09 -1.33
N PRO A 516 29.39 -1.03 -0.65
CA PRO A 516 30.77 -0.58 -0.76
C PRO A 516 31.76 -1.69 -0.38
N LYS A 517 32.87 -1.78 -1.11
CA LYS A 517 33.92 -2.74 -0.83
C LYS A 517 34.46 -2.55 0.60
N GLY A 518 34.51 -3.63 1.36
CA GLY A 518 34.98 -3.61 2.75
C GLY A 518 33.89 -3.36 3.79
N ALA A 519 32.62 -3.21 3.40
CA ALA A 519 31.54 -3.17 4.37
C ALA A 519 31.41 -4.52 5.09
N ALA A 520 31.15 -4.47 6.41
CA ALA A 520 30.90 -5.68 7.17
C ALA A 520 29.62 -6.36 6.69
N PHE A 521 29.60 -7.68 6.66
CA PHE A 521 28.43 -8.44 6.20
C PHE A 521 27.15 -8.09 7.00
N SER A 522 27.29 -7.76 8.28
CA SER A 522 26.19 -7.28 9.13
C SER A 522 25.60 -5.94 8.67
N GLU A 523 26.33 -5.16 7.88
CA GLU A 523 25.87 -3.91 7.29
C GLU A 523 25.19 -4.14 5.94
N VAL A 524 25.42 -5.31 5.35
CA VAL A 524 24.79 -5.75 4.10
C VAL A 524 23.45 -6.37 4.45
N ALA A 525 22.50 -5.53 4.66
CA ALA A 525 21.13 -5.94 4.92
C ALA A 525 20.30 -5.87 3.64
N THR A 526 19.15 -6.50 3.66
CA THR A 526 18.14 -6.26 2.63
C THR A 526 17.91 -4.75 2.49
N ARG A 527 17.50 -4.29 1.33
CA ARG A 527 17.18 -2.88 1.11
C ARG A 527 16.16 -2.36 2.14
N ARG A 528 15.26 -3.23 2.61
CA ARG A 528 14.30 -2.93 3.67
C ARG A 528 14.99 -2.80 5.03
N GLU A 529 15.91 -3.67 5.33
CA GLU A 529 16.68 -3.65 6.57
C GLU A 529 17.62 -2.47 6.64
N ARG A 530 18.24 -2.09 5.53
CA ARG A 530 19.02 -0.86 5.45
C ARG A 530 18.20 0.38 5.77
N LYS A 531 16.98 0.47 5.24
CA LYS A 531 16.08 1.58 5.56
C LYS A 531 15.72 1.62 7.04
N LEU A 532 15.48 0.45 7.63
CA LEU A 532 15.23 0.33 9.07
C LEU A 532 16.45 0.75 9.89
N CYS A 533 17.66 0.29 9.50
CA CYS A 533 18.89 0.69 10.15
C CYS A 533 19.11 2.21 10.11
N VAL A 534 18.95 2.81 8.94
CA VAL A 534 19.16 4.25 8.78
C VAL A 534 18.08 5.06 9.51
N SER A 535 16.84 4.61 9.54
CA SER A 535 15.78 5.30 10.28
C SER A 535 15.94 5.17 11.80
N GLU A 536 16.53 4.09 12.28
CA GLU A 536 16.83 3.90 13.70
C GLU A 536 18.09 4.67 14.14
N ILE A 537 19.04 4.86 13.25
CA ILE A 537 20.25 5.67 13.49
C ILE A 537 19.90 7.14 13.77
N THR A 538 18.86 7.65 13.16
CA THR A 538 18.44 9.04 13.37
C THR A 538 17.78 9.31 14.70
N ALA A 539 17.40 8.26 15.44
CA ALA A 539 16.78 8.41 16.75
C ALA A 539 17.78 8.50 17.93
N GLY A 540 19.09 8.42 17.65
CA GLY A 540 20.17 8.63 18.64
C GLY A 540 21.24 7.52 18.65
N PRO A 541 22.43 7.79 19.26
CA PRO A 541 23.56 6.87 19.28
C PRO A 541 23.27 5.50 19.93
N GLY A 542 22.32 5.45 20.85
CA GLY A 542 21.93 4.21 21.54
C GLY A 542 21.19 3.20 20.67
N LEU A 543 20.63 3.64 19.55
CA LEU A 543 19.89 2.78 18.63
C LEU A 543 20.79 2.08 17.61
N LEU A 544 21.92 2.64 17.30
CA LEU A 544 22.94 2.00 16.46
C LEU A 544 23.41 0.66 17.03
N THR A 545 23.59 0.59 18.34
CA THR A 545 24.03 -0.63 19.02
C THR A 545 22.96 -1.71 19.08
N SER A 546 21.69 -1.34 19.02
CA SER A 546 20.58 -2.29 18.98
C SER A 546 20.26 -2.82 17.59
N VAL A 547 20.54 -2.03 16.57
CA VAL A 547 20.30 -2.41 15.17
C VAL A 547 21.32 -3.45 14.68
N THR A 548 22.58 -3.27 14.99
CA THR A 548 23.66 -4.18 14.56
C THR A 548 23.47 -5.62 15.09
N PRO A 549 23.20 -5.86 16.38
CA PRO A 549 22.88 -7.19 16.86
C PRO A 549 21.63 -7.79 16.23
N ARG A 550 20.61 -6.97 15.98
CA ARG A 550 19.36 -7.39 15.36
C ARG A 550 19.57 -7.87 13.92
N LEU A 551 20.40 -7.19 13.14
CA LEU A 551 20.79 -7.62 11.80
C LEU A 551 21.60 -8.92 11.84
N GLN A 552 22.49 -9.06 12.84
CA GLN A 552 23.30 -10.25 13.02
C GLN A 552 22.50 -11.51 13.34
N THR A 553 21.34 -11.36 13.96
CA THR A 553 20.49 -12.50 14.37
C THR A 553 19.39 -12.83 13.35
N ARG A 554 19.30 -12.10 12.26
CA ARG A 554 18.22 -12.27 11.29
C ARG A 554 18.31 -13.56 10.48
N PRO A 555 17.16 -14.11 10.06
CA PRO A 555 17.08 -15.37 9.33
C PRO A 555 17.94 -15.43 8.08
N ASN A 556 18.05 -14.32 7.33
CA ASN A 556 18.88 -14.30 6.12
C ASN A 556 20.36 -14.48 6.41
N LYS A 557 20.86 -14.02 7.57
CA LYS A 557 22.23 -14.31 7.98
C LYS A 557 22.40 -15.79 8.33
N THR A 558 21.45 -16.34 9.09
CA THR A 558 21.43 -17.77 9.38
C THR A 558 21.24 -18.57 8.10
N TRP A 559 20.45 -18.07 7.22
CA TRP A 559 20.14 -18.65 5.93
C TRP A 559 21.35 -18.65 5.01
N LEU A 560 22.11 -17.56 4.91
CA LEU A 560 23.37 -17.51 4.17
C LEU A 560 24.44 -18.42 4.78
N ALA A 561 24.52 -18.52 6.10
CA ALA A 561 25.48 -19.37 6.78
C ALA A 561 25.20 -20.88 6.61
N LYS A 562 23.97 -21.26 6.31
CA LYS A 562 23.58 -22.65 6.03
C LYS A 562 23.83 -23.08 4.60
N GLN A 563 24.17 -22.16 3.75
CA GLN A 563 24.42 -22.37 2.34
C GLN A 563 25.89 -22.38 2.00
#